data_f20b1f25473e0ea2881f5f0c5b29192d
#
_entry.id   f20b1f25473e0ea2881f5f0c5b29192d
#
_cell.length_a   1.000
_cell.length_b   1.000
_cell.length_c   1.000
_cell.angle_alpha   90.00
_cell.angle_beta   90.00
_cell.angle_gamma   90.00
#
_symmetry.space_group_name_H-M   'P 1'
#
loop_
_entity.id
_entity.type
_entity.pdbx_description
1 polymer ?
#
loop_
_entity_poly.entity_id
_entity_poly.type
_entity_poly.pdbx_seq_one_letter_code
_entity_poly.pdbx_strand_id
1 'polypeptide(L)'
;TENLVSFRDVLSTANITVRALPLLLSRATPESPEIAYQEKTLPEAFKECGFSTAWIANQSFNDPYVLRIAHNSDYHHFELVDYSADNNYDEKLLPKLDKVLAFNKQKQFIVIHTLGNHFKYNYRHPENFEKFKPAMPKDFSYNEIGKDKKAIVTNSYDNSVLYTDFILSEIIKRVQQQSCIAAVSYISDHAENLYDDGTEELMHSS
;
A
#
# COMPACT_ATOMS: atom_id res chain seq x y z
N THR A 1 17.70 -8.87 11.65
CA THR A 1 17.82 -7.56 12.35
C THR A 1 17.12 -7.68 13.69
N GLU A 2 17.73 -7.19 14.77
CA GLU A 2 17.25 -7.33 16.17
C GLU A 2 15.84 -6.72 16.40
N ASN A 3 15.37 -5.86 15.53
CA ASN A 3 14.14 -5.10 15.69
C ASN A 3 13.07 -5.41 14.62
N LEU A 4 13.17 -6.55 13.96
CA LEU A 4 12.19 -6.97 12.95
C LEU A 4 11.37 -8.15 13.45
N VAL A 5 10.05 -7.99 13.44
CA VAL A 5 9.11 -9.09 13.60
C VAL A 5 8.46 -9.36 12.24
N SER A 6 8.62 -10.58 11.73
CA SER A 6 8.00 -11.03 10.50
C SER A 6 6.93 -12.06 10.82
N PHE A 7 5.70 -11.78 10.38
CA PHE A 7 4.59 -12.72 10.49
C PHE A 7 4.59 -13.64 9.26
N ARG A 8 4.40 -14.93 9.49
CA ARG A 8 4.21 -15.94 8.45
C ARG A 8 2.75 -16.38 8.47
N ASP A 9 2.29 -16.96 7.38
CA ASP A 9 0.93 -17.49 7.24
C ASP A 9 -0.16 -16.44 7.51
N VAL A 10 0.06 -15.22 6.99
CA VAL A 10 -0.91 -14.13 7.05
C VAL A 10 -1.82 -14.21 5.84
N LEU A 11 -3.13 -14.21 6.08
CA LEU A 11 -4.15 -14.19 5.04
C LEU A 11 -4.78 -12.81 4.96
N SER A 12 -5.00 -12.32 3.74
CA SER A 12 -5.82 -11.13 3.53
C SER A 12 -7.28 -11.42 3.85
N THR A 13 -7.95 -10.46 4.44
CA THR A 13 -9.38 -10.56 4.80
C THR A 13 -10.32 -10.36 3.60
N ALA A 14 -9.81 -9.83 2.50
CA ALA A 14 -10.52 -9.65 1.25
C ALA A 14 -9.51 -9.58 0.08
N ASN A 15 -10.00 -9.66 -1.14
CA ASN A 15 -9.19 -9.69 -2.36
C ASN A 15 -9.15 -8.37 -3.14
N ILE A 16 -9.79 -7.32 -2.64
CA ILE A 16 -9.77 -5.97 -3.23
C ILE A 16 -9.69 -4.91 -2.14
N THR A 17 -9.03 -3.80 -2.43
CA THR A 17 -8.74 -2.71 -1.49
C THR A 17 -9.99 -2.17 -0.78
N VAL A 18 -11.06 -1.91 -1.53
CA VAL A 18 -12.29 -1.32 -0.95
C VAL A 18 -13.00 -2.22 0.05
N ARG A 19 -12.76 -3.54 0.00
CA ARG A 19 -13.26 -4.51 0.98
C ARG A 19 -12.25 -4.77 2.09
N ALA A 20 -10.95 -4.80 1.76
CA ALA A 20 -9.90 -5.11 2.70
C ALA A 20 -9.66 -3.97 3.71
N LEU A 21 -9.63 -2.71 3.27
CA LEU A 21 -9.34 -1.57 4.16
C LEU A 21 -10.34 -1.39 5.30
N PRO A 22 -11.67 -1.53 5.11
CA PRO A 22 -12.61 -1.49 6.24
C PRO A 22 -12.31 -2.54 7.31
N LEU A 23 -11.98 -3.76 6.90
CA LEU A 23 -11.65 -4.86 7.82
C LEU A 23 -10.28 -4.64 8.49
N LEU A 24 -9.29 -4.18 7.74
CA LEU A 24 -7.94 -3.94 8.23
C LEU A 24 -7.87 -2.78 9.24
N LEU A 25 -8.70 -1.76 9.06
CA LEU A 25 -8.67 -0.54 9.87
C LEU A 25 -9.75 -0.48 10.97
N SER A 26 -10.43 -1.58 11.23
CA SER A 26 -11.46 -1.68 12.28
C SER A 26 -11.34 -3.02 13.03
N ARG A 27 -12.32 -3.30 13.91
CA ARG A 27 -12.46 -4.62 14.54
C ARG A 27 -13.37 -5.56 13.76
N ALA A 28 -13.81 -5.15 12.59
CA ALA A 28 -14.64 -5.99 11.72
C ALA A 28 -13.89 -7.23 11.25
N THR A 29 -14.65 -8.28 11.01
CA THR A 29 -14.16 -9.53 10.43
C THR A 29 -14.93 -9.85 9.15
N PRO A 30 -14.49 -10.79 8.32
CA PRO A 30 -15.25 -11.23 7.15
C PRO A 30 -16.67 -11.72 7.50
N GLU A 31 -16.88 -12.24 8.71
CA GLU A 31 -18.17 -12.71 9.21
C GLU A 31 -19.09 -11.60 9.75
N SER A 32 -18.50 -10.44 10.07
CA SER A 32 -19.19 -9.28 10.63
C SER A 32 -18.65 -7.96 10.05
N PRO A 33 -18.74 -7.78 8.71
CA PRO A 33 -18.14 -6.64 8.02
C PRO A 33 -18.84 -5.30 8.34
N GLU A 34 -20.11 -5.34 8.77
CA GLU A 34 -20.88 -4.15 9.15
C GLU A 34 -20.28 -3.38 10.34
N ILE A 35 -19.52 -4.05 11.20
CA ILE A 35 -18.82 -3.44 12.33
C ILE A 35 -17.91 -2.30 11.89
N ALA A 36 -17.28 -2.44 10.72
CA ALA A 36 -16.41 -1.40 10.15
C ALA A 36 -17.13 -0.04 9.98
N TYR A 37 -18.44 -0.07 9.78
CA TYR A 37 -19.25 1.13 9.55
C TYR A 37 -19.95 1.64 10.82
N GLN A 38 -20.01 0.82 11.87
CA GLN A 38 -20.67 1.12 13.14
C GLN A 38 -19.70 1.60 14.22
N GLU A 39 -18.46 1.15 14.16
CA GLU A 39 -17.43 1.45 15.15
C GLU A 39 -16.38 2.42 14.62
N LYS A 40 -15.53 2.87 15.53
CA LYS A 40 -14.37 3.71 15.20
C LYS A 40 -13.30 2.91 14.49
N THR A 41 -12.70 3.56 13.54
CA THR A 41 -11.54 3.02 12.86
C THR A 41 -10.27 3.17 13.71
N LEU A 42 -9.23 2.44 13.37
CA LEU A 42 -7.94 2.50 14.04
C LEU A 42 -7.37 3.94 14.11
N PRO A 43 -7.35 4.75 13.01
CA PRO A 43 -6.92 6.14 13.09
C PRO A 43 -7.79 6.99 14.05
N GLU A 44 -9.09 6.78 14.06
CA GLU A 44 -10.01 7.50 14.98
C GLU A 44 -9.76 7.12 16.44
N ALA A 45 -9.48 5.84 16.72
CA ALA A 45 -9.14 5.38 18.07
C ALA A 45 -7.82 5.99 18.57
N PHE A 46 -6.79 6.05 17.72
CA PHE A 46 -5.53 6.73 18.05
C PHE A 46 -5.75 8.22 18.31
N LYS A 47 -6.57 8.88 17.50
CA LYS A 47 -6.91 10.30 17.69
C LYS A 47 -7.56 10.55 19.06
N GLU A 48 -8.47 9.71 19.49
CA GLU A 48 -9.07 9.79 20.84
C GLU A 48 -8.07 9.58 21.97
N CYS A 49 -7.04 8.76 21.72
CA CYS A 49 -5.94 8.57 22.65
C CYS A 49 -4.91 9.73 22.64
N GLY A 50 -5.24 10.83 21.95
CA GLY A 50 -4.43 12.06 21.90
C GLY A 50 -3.26 12.00 20.93
N PHE A 51 -3.30 11.11 19.94
CA PHE A 51 -2.35 11.13 18.82
C PHE A 51 -2.81 12.16 17.78
N SER A 52 -1.86 12.89 17.22
CA SER A 52 -2.05 13.57 15.95
C SER A 52 -2.04 12.54 14.83
N THR A 53 -3.05 12.56 13.98
CA THR A 53 -3.26 11.55 12.93
C THR A 53 -2.96 12.11 11.55
N ALA A 54 -2.36 11.28 10.69
CA ALA A 54 -2.12 11.63 9.30
C ALA A 54 -2.47 10.48 8.36
N TRP A 55 -3.03 10.83 7.20
CA TRP A 55 -3.25 9.92 6.07
C TRP A 55 -2.56 10.48 4.84
N ILE A 56 -1.58 9.76 4.30
CA ILE A 56 -0.90 10.12 3.05
C ILE A 56 -0.99 8.96 2.07
N ALA A 57 -1.49 9.22 0.87
CA ALA A 57 -1.80 8.17 -0.10
C ALA A 57 -1.32 8.52 -1.51
N ASN A 58 -0.73 7.54 -2.18
CA ASN A 58 -0.47 7.56 -3.62
C ASN A 58 -1.57 6.75 -4.34
N GLN A 59 -2.81 6.99 -3.95
CA GLN A 59 -3.98 6.40 -4.57
C GLN A 59 -5.12 7.42 -4.58
N SER A 60 -5.86 7.47 -5.68
CA SER A 60 -7.08 8.27 -5.78
C SER A 60 -8.27 7.37 -5.41
N PHE A 61 -8.92 7.68 -4.30
CA PHE A 61 -10.10 6.94 -3.89
C PHE A 61 -11.37 7.75 -4.14
N ASN A 62 -12.40 7.06 -4.64
CA ASN A 62 -13.77 7.52 -4.62
C ASN A 62 -14.61 6.75 -3.60
N ASP A 63 -14.00 5.83 -2.84
CA ASP A 63 -14.68 5.06 -1.82
C ASP A 63 -15.01 5.95 -0.61
N PRO A 64 -16.30 6.08 -0.21
CA PRO A 64 -16.72 6.98 0.85
C PRO A 64 -16.12 6.60 2.21
N TYR A 65 -15.84 5.32 2.48
CA TYR A 65 -15.28 4.87 3.74
C TYR A 65 -13.84 5.35 3.90
N VAL A 66 -13.01 5.14 2.87
CA VAL A 66 -11.61 5.56 2.87
C VAL A 66 -11.49 7.08 2.94
N LEU A 67 -12.31 7.80 2.17
CA LEU A 67 -12.35 9.26 2.20
C LEU A 67 -12.75 9.78 3.59
N ARG A 68 -13.73 9.17 4.25
CA ARG A 68 -14.14 9.52 5.61
C ARG A 68 -12.97 9.40 6.59
N ILE A 69 -12.25 8.26 6.57
CA ILE A 69 -11.12 8.04 7.49
C ILE A 69 -10.02 9.06 7.24
N ALA A 70 -9.66 9.29 5.99
CA ALA A 70 -8.63 10.23 5.63
C ALA A 70 -9.00 11.66 6.03
N HIS A 71 -10.23 12.12 5.74
CA HIS A 71 -10.69 13.46 6.07
C HIS A 71 -10.85 13.68 7.59
N ASN A 72 -11.09 12.62 8.36
CA ASN A 72 -11.12 12.70 9.83
C ASN A 72 -9.72 12.78 10.46
N SER A 73 -8.66 12.52 9.69
CA SER A 73 -7.28 12.72 10.14
C SER A 73 -6.93 14.21 10.24
N ASP A 74 -6.01 14.56 11.14
CA ASP A 74 -5.58 15.97 11.34
C ASP A 74 -4.80 16.51 10.12
N TYR A 75 -4.18 15.60 9.37
CA TYR A 75 -3.57 15.89 8.08
C TYR A 75 -3.92 14.79 7.10
N HIS A 76 -4.28 15.15 5.88
CA HIS A 76 -4.43 14.18 4.79
C HIS A 76 -3.86 14.73 3.49
N HIS A 77 -3.38 13.81 2.65
CA HIS A 77 -2.89 14.09 1.32
C HIS A 77 -3.15 12.90 0.40
N PHE A 78 -3.69 13.18 -0.77
CA PHE A 78 -3.85 12.21 -1.85
C PHE A 78 -3.08 12.69 -3.07
N GLU A 79 -2.23 11.84 -3.63
CA GLU A 79 -1.71 12.08 -4.97
C GLU A 79 -2.80 11.77 -6.00
N LEU A 80 -2.87 12.61 -7.02
CA LEU A 80 -3.72 12.32 -8.18
C LEU A 80 -3.01 11.25 -9.02
N VAL A 81 -3.60 10.06 -9.08
CA VAL A 81 -3.02 8.91 -9.75
C VAL A 81 -3.66 8.72 -11.10
N ASP A 82 -2.85 8.81 -12.15
CA ASP A 82 -3.15 8.23 -13.44
C ASP A 82 -2.54 6.82 -13.48
N TYR A 83 -3.37 5.80 -13.38
CA TYR A 83 -2.93 4.40 -13.35
C TYR A 83 -2.26 3.93 -14.64
N SER A 84 -2.41 4.70 -15.72
CA SER A 84 -1.76 4.45 -17.01
C SER A 84 -0.41 5.17 -17.17
N ALA A 85 -0.11 6.13 -16.30
CA ALA A 85 1.12 6.89 -16.36
C ALA A 85 2.28 6.13 -15.68
N ASP A 86 3.45 6.23 -16.27
CA ASP A 86 4.68 5.55 -15.82
C ASP A 86 5.49 6.32 -14.76
N ASN A 87 4.92 7.38 -14.17
CA ASN A 87 5.59 8.26 -13.21
C ASN A 87 4.88 8.38 -11.86
N ASN A 88 3.93 7.51 -11.56
CA ASN A 88 3.20 7.49 -10.29
C ASN A 88 3.90 6.61 -9.25
N TYR A 89 5.17 6.92 -8.97
CA TYR A 89 5.98 6.18 -8.02
C TYR A 89 5.72 6.63 -6.58
N ASP A 90 5.80 5.69 -5.64
CA ASP A 90 5.56 5.92 -4.22
C ASP A 90 6.60 6.82 -3.55
N GLU A 91 7.71 7.14 -4.21
CA GLU A 91 8.66 8.19 -3.77
C GLU A 91 7.98 9.54 -3.51
N LYS A 92 6.86 9.83 -4.19
CA LYS A 92 6.07 11.05 -3.98
C LYS A 92 5.55 11.18 -2.55
N LEU A 93 5.39 10.07 -1.83
CA LEU A 93 4.93 10.05 -0.44
C LEU A 93 6.03 10.47 0.54
N LEU A 94 7.31 10.31 0.20
CA LEU A 94 8.42 10.57 1.11
C LEU A 94 8.49 12.04 1.57
N PRO A 95 8.39 13.05 0.68
CA PRO A 95 8.32 14.45 1.12
C PRO A 95 7.07 14.76 1.96
N LYS A 96 5.98 14.03 1.77
CA LYS A 96 4.75 14.20 2.58
C LYS A 96 4.95 13.62 3.98
N LEU A 97 5.63 12.48 4.07
CA LEU A 97 6.04 11.91 5.35
C LEU A 97 6.99 12.87 6.09
N ASP A 98 8.01 13.41 5.41
CA ASP A 98 8.94 14.40 5.98
C ASP A 98 8.18 15.61 6.56
N LYS A 99 7.19 16.12 5.83
CA LYS A 99 6.32 17.20 6.30
C LYS A 99 5.54 16.82 7.56
N VAL A 100 4.96 15.62 7.62
CA VAL A 100 4.19 15.16 8.79
C VAL A 100 5.09 14.96 10.01
N LEU A 101 6.26 14.37 9.82
CA LEU A 101 7.25 14.20 10.89
C LEU A 101 7.72 15.54 11.44
N ALA A 102 7.89 16.55 10.57
CA ALA A 102 8.26 17.91 10.95
C ALA A 102 7.20 18.66 11.78
N PHE A 103 5.97 18.17 11.89
CA PHE A 103 4.97 18.73 12.82
C PHE A 103 5.39 18.59 14.30
N ASN A 104 6.37 17.75 14.58
CA ASN A 104 6.97 17.53 15.90
C ASN A 104 5.93 17.33 17.02
N LYS A 105 4.91 16.54 16.74
CA LYS A 105 3.87 16.20 17.72
C LYS A 105 4.40 15.13 18.67
N GLN A 106 4.03 15.22 19.93
CA GLN A 106 4.46 14.26 20.97
C GLN A 106 4.04 12.83 20.67
N LYS A 107 2.85 12.67 20.06
CA LYS A 107 2.31 11.37 19.64
C LYS A 107 1.77 11.53 18.22
N GLN A 108 2.19 10.65 17.32
CA GLN A 108 1.73 10.63 15.93
C GLN A 108 1.30 9.22 15.54
N PHE A 109 0.20 9.12 14.81
CA PHE A 109 -0.23 7.92 14.11
C PHE A 109 -0.36 8.26 12.63
N ILE A 110 0.45 7.62 11.80
CA ILE A 110 0.58 7.95 10.36
C ILE A 110 0.24 6.73 9.53
N VAL A 111 -0.76 6.86 8.67
CA VAL A 111 -1.06 5.87 7.63
C VAL A 111 -0.41 6.32 6.33
N ILE A 112 0.40 5.46 5.74
CA ILE A 112 1.01 5.65 4.41
C ILE A 112 0.40 4.60 3.50
N HIS A 113 -0.46 5.02 2.59
CA HIS A 113 -1.15 4.16 1.66
C HIS A 113 -0.48 4.24 0.29
N THR A 114 0.39 3.29 0.03
CA THR A 114 1.17 3.21 -1.21
C THR A 114 0.31 2.74 -2.38
N LEU A 115 0.74 3.02 -3.60
CA LEU A 115 0.23 2.36 -4.79
C LEU A 115 0.80 0.94 -4.90
N GLY A 116 2.01 0.76 -4.37
CA GLY A 116 2.65 -0.55 -4.22
C GLY A 116 2.75 -1.33 -5.52
N ASN A 117 2.38 -2.59 -5.44
CA ASN A 117 2.46 -3.55 -6.54
C ASN A 117 1.15 -3.66 -7.34
N HIS A 118 0.32 -2.61 -7.33
CA HIS A 118 -0.93 -2.58 -8.09
C HIS A 118 -0.66 -2.83 -9.58
N PHE A 119 -1.51 -3.60 -10.22
CA PHE A 119 -1.51 -3.75 -11.68
C PHE A 119 -1.60 -2.36 -12.35
N LYS A 120 -0.87 -2.03 -13.29
CA LYS A 120 0.09 -2.64 -14.23
C LYS A 120 1.52 -2.58 -13.67
N TYR A 121 2.11 -3.71 -13.38
CA TYR A 121 3.37 -3.83 -12.63
C TYR A 121 4.56 -3.11 -13.24
N ASN A 122 4.68 -3.10 -14.58
CA ASN A 122 5.75 -2.39 -15.31
C ASN A 122 5.71 -0.86 -15.15
N TYR A 123 4.62 -0.29 -14.60
CA TYR A 123 4.51 1.13 -14.26
C TYR A 123 4.75 1.42 -12.77
N ARG A 124 5.03 0.40 -11.96
CA ARG A 124 5.14 0.55 -10.50
C ARG A 124 6.56 0.78 -10.00
N HIS A 125 7.54 0.82 -10.89
CA HIS A 125 8.94 1.06 -10.55
C HIS A 125 9.64 1.88 -11.65
N PRO A 126 10.65 2.70 -11.30
CA PRO A 126 11.53 3.33 -12.28
C PRO A 126 12.48 2.29 -12.91
N GLU A 127 13.02 2.61 -14.07
CA GLU A 127 13.82 1.70 -14.89
C GLU A 127 15.05 1.11 -14.16
N ASN A 128 15.67 1.88 -13.28
CA ASN A 128 16.82 1.42 -12.50
C ASN A 128 16.50 0.28 -11.53
N PHE A 129 15.21 0.03 -11.24
CA PHE A 129 14.72 -1.11 -10.46
C PHE A 129 14.33 -2.32 -11.33
N GLU A 130 14.44 -2.25 -12.64
CA GLU A 130 14.18 -3.37 -13.54
C GLU A 130 15.35 -4.37 -13.54
N LYS A 131 15.41 -5.22 -12.52
CA LYS A 131 16.48 -6.22 -12.31
C LYS A 131 16.09 -7.61 -12.80
N PHE A 132 14.84 -7.99 -12.66
CA PHE A 132 14.31 -9.27 -13.12
C PHE A 132 13.90 -9.15 -14.58
N LYS A 133 14.50 -9.97 -15.46
CA LYS A 133 14.33 -9.89 -16.93
C LYS A 133 14.13 -11.29 -17.54
N PRO A 134 13.41 -11.41 -18.66
CA PRO A 134 12.70 -10.31 -19.34
C PRO A 134 11.49 -9.83 -18.56
N ALA A 135 11.14 -8.53 -18.69
CA ALA A 135 9.99 -7.91 -18.05
C ALA A 135 9.04 -7.31 -19.10
N MET A 136 7.84 -6.94 -18.71
CA MET A 136 6.88 -6.28 -19.58
C MET A 136 7.41 -4.89 -19.99
N PRO A 137 7.54 -4.59 -21.28
CA PRO A 137 7.89 -3.24 -21.72
C PRO A 137 6.77 -2.23 -21.40
N LYS A 138 7.10 -0.93 -21.43
CA LYS A 138 6.14 0.14 -21.09
C LYS A 138 4.96 0.23 -22.06
N ASP A 139 5.15 -0.15 -23.32
CA ASP A 139 4.12 -0.18 -24.36
C ASP A 139 3.40 -1.54 -24.47
N PHE A 140 3.56 -2.41 -23.47
CA PHE A 140 2.96 -3.73 -23.48
C PHE A 140 1.44 -3.68 -23.56
N SER A 141 0.87 -4.41 -24.52
CA SER A 141 -0.57 -4.56 -24.68
C SER A 141 -1.14 -5.53 -23.65
N TYR A 142 -1.85 -5.03 -22.67
CA TYR A 142 -2.47 -5.87 -21.63
C TYR A 142 -3.58 -6.78 -22.14
N ASN A 143 -4.10 -6.53 -23.34
CA ASN A 143 -5.06 -7.43 -24.00
C ASN A 143 -4.40 -8.73 -24.49
N GLU A 144 -3.07 -8.77 -24.51
CA GLU A 144 -2.28 -9.94 -24.95
C GLU A 144 -1.74 -10.76 -23.77
N ILE A 145 -2.16 -10.41 -22.54
CA ILE A 145 -1.75 -11.17 -21.36
C ILE A 145 -2.44 -12.53 -21.36
N GLY A 146 -1.63 -13.56 -21.31
CA GLY A 146 -2.01 -14.95 -21.13
C GLY A 146 -0.96 -15.72 -20.34
N LYS A 147 -1.25 -16.95 -20.00
CA LYS A 147 -0.37 -17.82 -19.21
C LYS A 147 1.01 -18.03 -19.85
N ASP A 148 1.11 -17.94 -21.17
CA ASP A 148 2.37 -17.97 -21.93
C ASP A 148 3.28 -16.78 -21.59
N LYS A 149 2.74 -15.71 -21.03
CA LYS A 149 3.45 -14.52 -20.56
C LYS A 149 3.81 -14.54 -19.07
N LYS A 150 3.52 -15.63 -18.35
CA LYS A 150 3.76 -15.74 -16.90
C LYS A 150 5.13 -15.20 -16.48
N ALA A 151 6.19 -15.61 -17.16
CA ALA A 151 7.55 -15.23 -16.77
C ALA A 151 7.77 -13.72 -16.82
N ILE A 152 7.33 -13.01 -17.87
CA ILE A 152 7.52 -11.57 -17.98
C ILE A 152 6.60 -10.80 -17.01
N VAL A 153 5.41 -11.33 -16.72
CA VAL A 153 4.48 -10.77 -15.74
C VAL A 153 5.07 -10.88 -14.33
N THR A 154 5.53 -12.09 -13.94
CA THR A 154 6.17 -12.33 -12.65
C THR A 154 7.41 -11.47 -12.45
N ASN A 155 8.30 -11.40 -13.46
CA ASN A 155 9.49 -10.55 -13.38
C ASN A 155 9.12 -9.06 -13.20
N SER A 156 8.06 -8.60 -13.86
CA SER A 156 7.60 -7.21 -13.70
C SER A 156 7.02 -6.96 -12.31
N TYR A 157 6.30 -7.93 -11.77
CA TYR A 157 5.82 -7.90 -10.39
C TYR A 157 7.00 -7.88 -9.40
N ASP A 158 7.98 -8.76 -9.56
CA ASP A 158 9.16 -8.83 -8.69
C ASP A 158 9.97 -7.52 -8.71
N ASN A 159 10.07 -6.86 -9.87
CA ASN A 159 10.67 -5.52 -9.97
C ASN A 159 9.88 -4.49 -9.16
N SER A 160 8.56 -4.56 -9.16
CA SER A 160 7.72 -3.68 -8.34
C SER A 160 7.88 -3.96 -6.84
N VAL A 161 8.01 -5.24 -6.45
CA VAL A 161 8.30 -5.64 -5.06
C VAL A 161 9.65 -5.10 -4.61
N LEU A 162 10.69 -5.22 -5.45
CA LEU A 162 12.02 -4.66 -5.17
C LEU A 162 11.97 -3.14 -4.93
N TYR A 163 11.14 -2.43 -5.69
CA TYR A 163 10.95 -1.00 -5.51
C TYR A 163 10.15 -0.67 -4.25
N THR A 164 9.13 -1.46 -3.93
CA THR A 164 8.37 -1.32 -2.68
C THR A 164 9.25 -1.53 -1.45
N ASP A 165 10.17 -2.50 -1.49
CA ASP A 165 11.17 -2.72 -0.43
C ASP A 165 12.10 -1.49 -0.25
N PHE A 166 12.53 -0.89 -1.35
CA PHE A 166 13.29 0.37 -1.31
C PHE A 166 12.49 1.49 -0.64
N ILE A 167 11.22 1.70 -1.02
CA ILE A 167 10.36 2.73 -0.42
C ILE A 167 10.18 2.47 1.08
N LEU A 168 9.92 1.22 1.47
CA LEU A 168 9.80 0.84 2.88
C LEU A 168 11.10 1.14 3.65
N SER A 169 12.26 0.85 3.07
CA SER A 169 13.54 1.17 3.67
C SER A 169 13.73 2.68 3.88
N GLU A 170 13.30 3.49 2.93
CA GLU A 170 13.36 4.95 3.01
C GLU A 170 12.39 5.53 4.07
N ILE A 171 11.22 4.92 4.25
CA ILE A 171 10.28 5.25 5.33
C ILE A 171 10.91 4.92 6.69
N ILE A 172 11.46 3.70 6.85
CA ILE A 172 12.11 3.26 8.09
C ILE A 172 13.27 4.19 8.46
N LYS A 173 14.13 4.56 7.51
CA LYS A 173 15.25 5.49 7.76
C LYS A 173 14.76 6.85 8.28
N ARG A 174 13.69 7.40 7.73
CA ARG A 174 13.11 8.68 8.17
C ARG A 174 12.55 8.59 9.59
N VAL A 175 11.88 7.48 9.90
CA VAL A 175 11.36 7.23 11.25
C VAL A 175 12.50 7.05 12.25
N GLN A 176 13.57 6.32 11.90
CA GLN A 176 14.75 6.13 12.76
C GLN A 176 15.51 7.42 13.06
N GLN A 177 15.41 8.43 12.19
CA GLN A 177 16.02 9.74 12.42
C GLN A 177 15.26 10.59 13.46
N GLN A 178 14.07 10.16 13.86
CA GLN A 178 13.29 10.85 14.90
C GLN A 178 13.80 10.45 16.29
N SER A 179 13.93 11.44 17.18
CA SER A 179 14.30 11.21 18.57
C SER A 179 13.10 10.77 19.41
N CYS A 180 12.47 9.65 19.04
CA CYS A 180 11.27 9.15 19.71
C CYS A 180 11.23 7.61 19.68
N ILE A 181 10.36 7.02 20.50
CA ILE A 181 10.00 5.59 20.39
C ILE A 181 9.01 5.49 19.21
N ALA A 182 9.35 4.66 18.22
CA ALA A 182 8.54 4.47 17.03
C ALA A 182 8.44 2.99 16.65
N ALA A 183 7.33 2.65 15.99
CA ALA A 183 7.13 1.37 15.32
C ALA A 183 6.63 1.63 13.89
N VAL A 184 7.09 0.82 12.94
CA VAL A 184 6.58 0.78 11.58
C VAL A 184 5.95 -0.59 11.38
N SER A 185 4.67 -0.62 11.00
CA SER A 185 3.97 -1.83 10.59
C SER A 185 3.72 -1.76 9.09
N TYR A 186 4.13 -2.80 8.37
CA TYR A 186 3.85 -2.95 6.94
C TYR A 186 2.95 -4.15 6.73
N ILE A 187 1.92 -3.96 5.93
CA ILE A 187 0.97 -5.02 5.56
C ILE A 187 0.44 -4.73 4.15
N SER A 188 0.26 -5.78 3.35
CA SER A 188 -0.53 -5.70 2.12
C SER A 188 -2.01 -5.80 2.44
N ASP A 189 -2.84 -5.05 1.74
CA ASP A 189 -4.30 -5.12 1.87
C ASP A 189 -4.86 -6.40 1.22
N HIS A 190 -4.28 -6.85 0.11
CA HIS A 190 -4.58 -8.14 -0.53
C HIS A 190 -3.38 -8.69 -1.31
N ALA A 191 -3.50 -9.91 -1.79
CA ALA A 191 -2.54 -10.55 -2.69
C ALA A 191 -2.93 -10.36 -4.17
N GLU A 192 -2.02 -10.74 -5.05
CA GLU A 192 -2.21 -10.82 -6.49
C GLU A 192 -1.97 -12.25 -6.95
N ASN A 193 -2.81 -12.76 -7.86
CA ASN A 193 -2.57 -14.02 -8.55
C ASN A 193 -1.65 -13.78 -9.75
N LEU A 194 -0.57 -14.53 -9.84
CA LEU A 194 0.41 -14.49 -10.91
C LEU A 194 0.44 -15.80 -11.71
N TYR A 195 -0.72 -16.42 -11.92
CA TYR A 195 -0.87 -17.75 -12.49
C TYR A 195 -0.20 -18.86 -11.64
N ASP A 196 -0.13 -18.68 -10.33
CA ASP A 196 0.57 -19.56 -9.39
C ASP A 196 -0.35 -20.52 -8.63
N ASP A 197 -1.64 -20.29 -8.65
CA ASP A 197 -2.67 -21.16 -8.08
C ASP A 197 -3.16 -22.29 -9.02
N GLY A 198 -2.58 -22.36 -10.23
CA GLY A 198 -2.96 -23.33 -11.25
C GLY A 198 -4.09 -22.91 -12.18
N THR A 199 -4.73 -21.78 -11.93
CA THR A 199 -5.74 -21.19 -12.83
C THR A 199 -5.09 -20.41 -13.99
N GLU A 200 -5.90 -19.89 -14.89
CA GLU A 200 -5.47 -18.95 -15.94
C GLU A 200 -5.75 -17.49 -15.57
N GLU A 201 -6.00 -17.24 -14.30
CA GLU A 201 -6.32 -15.92 -13.79
C GLU A 201 -5.05 -15.13 -13.43
N LEU A 202 -5.11 -13.83 -13.65
CA LEU A 202 -4.09 -12.86 -13.27
C LEU A 202 -4.77 -11.77 -12.42
N MET A 203 -4.00 -11.16 -11.54
CA MET A 203 -4.50 -10.15 -10.59
C MET A 203 -5.42 -10.75 -9.51
N HIS A 204 -6.22 -9.93 -8.88
CA HIS A 204 -7.25 -10.37 -7.95
C HIS A 204 -8.55 -10.58 -8.74
N SER A 205 -9.06 -11.81 -8.73
CA SER A 205 -10.38 -12.11 -9.34
C SER A 205 -11.49 -11.44 -8.54
N SER A 206 -12.47 -10.94 -9.24
CA SER A 206 -13.70 -10.34 -8.72
C SER A 206 -14.60 -11.36 -8.00
#